data_03be6d6a43febc03870e7a51e35754ed
#
_entry.id   03be6d6a43febc03870e7a51e35754ed
#
_cell.length_a   1.000
_cell.length_b   1.000
_cell.length_c   1.000
_cell.angle_alpha   90.00
_cell.angle_beta   90.00
_cell.angle_gamma   90.00
#
_symmetry.space_group_name_H-M   'P 1'
#
loop_
_entity.id
_entity.type
_entity.pdbx_description
1 polymer ?
#
loop_
_entity_poly.entity_id
_entity_poly.type
_entity_poly.pdbx_seq_one_letter_code
_entity_poly.pdbx_strand_id
1 'polypeptide(L)'
;TYIIYYMYLIVGCGLTGATIAERISSELNEEVLIIDKREHIGGNCYDYIDNDTGILVCKYGAHIYRSNDENVWNYINRFSEWVRWEHKVLSYVDNKFVSVPVNITTVNELCDETIQTSDEMDTWLEKTQVKYDTITNSEEMCKSRVGNVLYDKMFKNYTYKQWNKYPEELNASVLRNIPIRNNFDCRYFDHKYQALPKKGYTKFIENMLTHKNISLQLNTTYDEYMKTHNKSEFKGIIFTGPIDEYFSHSNIEKLEYRSLQFDIKRYKNMNYYQPNSVVNYPEYNVPFTRIVEYKHFLNQQSTDTIVVSETSSDIGEPYYPVPNERNLTLYKKYKNLAEYEETNNHVFFVGRLANYKYFNMDEAIANALHFFNEKIMNTVK
;
A
#
# COMPACT_ATOMS: atom_id res chain seq x y z
N THR A 1 -41.85 -18.02 -7.89
CA THR A 1 -41.20 -16.90 -8.60
C THR A 1 -39.70 -17.20 -8.56
N TYR A 2 -39.09 -17.51 -9.70
CA TYR A 2 -37.64 -17.64 -9.80
C TYR A 2 -37.04 -16.24 -9.66
N ILE A 3 -36.25 -16.00 -8.62
CA ILE A 3 -35.47 -14.78 -8.49
C ILE A 3 -34.32 -14.94 -9.51
N ILE A 4 -34.35 -14.16 -10.56
CA ILE A 4 -33.27 -14.13 -11.54
C ILE A 4 -32.24 -13.12 -10.98
N TYR A 5 -31.11 -13.63 -10.54
CA TYR A 5 -29.95 -12.81 -10.17
C TYR A 5 -29.32 -12.27 -11.46
N TYR A 6 -29.30 -10.96 -11.61
CA TYR A 6 -28.84 -10.36 -12.86
C TYR A 6 -27.37 -9.98 -12.87
N MET A 7 -26.76 -9.68 -11.71
CA MET A 7 -25.41 -9.12 -11.66
C MET A 7 -24.66 -9.46 -10.38
N TYR A 8 -23.35 -9.22 -10.40
CA TYR A 8 -22.52 -9.16 -9.19
C TYR A 8 -22.46 -7.74 -8.66
N LEU A 9 -22.44 -7.58 -7.34
CA LEU A 9 -22.18 -6.31 -6.67
C LEU A 9 -20.76 -6.31 -6.11
N ILE A 10 -19.96 -5.32 -6.47
CA ILE A 10 -18.63 -5.11 -5.91
C ILE A 10 -18.63 -3.81 -5.09
N VAL A 11 -18.23 -3.89 -3.84
CA VAL A 11 -18.15 -2.75 -2.92
C VAL A 11 -16.69 -2.33 -2.79
N GLY A 12 -16.35 -1.19 -3.38
CA GLY A 12 -15.02 -0.63 -3.48
C GLY A 12 -14.39 -0.75 -4.86
N CYS A 13 -14.02 0.39 -5.45
CA CYS A 13 -13.42 0.52 -6.77
C CYS A 13 -11.89 0.73 -6.70
N GLY A 14 -11.22 0.05 -5.76
CA GLY A 14 -9.76 -0.04 -5.71
C GLY A 14 -9.21 -1.16 -6.61
N LEU A 15 -7.91 -1.46 -6.51
CA LEU A 15 -7.25 -2.51 -7.32
C LEU A 15 -7.96 -3.86 -7.22
N THR A 16 -8.35 -4.29 -6.02
CA THR A 16 -9.03 -5.56 -5.79
C THR A 16 -10.38 -5.60 -6.50
N GLY A 17 -11.24 -4.59 -6.28
CA GLY A 17 -12.57 -4.56 -6.89
C GLY A 17 -12.51 -4.44 -8.41
N ALA A 18 -11.63 -3.58 -8.94
CA ALA A 18 -11.44 -3.43 -10.37
C ALA A 18 -10.93 -4.73 -11.03
N THR A 19 -10.01 -5.44 -10.40
CA THR A 19 -9.51 -6.73 -10.89
C THR A 19 -10.63 -7.78 -10.96
N ILE A 20 -11.42 -7.90 -9.90
CA ILE A 20 -12.53 -8.88 -9.86
C ILE A 20 -13.61 -8.51 -10.89
N ALA A 21 -13.96 -7.23 -10.99
CA ALA A 21 -14.94 -6.76 -11.98
C ALA A 21 -14.51 -7.08 -13.42
N GLU A 22 -13.25 -6.78 -13.75
CA GLU A 22 -12.67 -7.08 -15.06
C GLU A 22 -12.70 -8.58 -15.34
N ARG A 23 -12.32 -9.42 -14.37
CA ARG A 23 -12.37 -10.87 -14.56
C ARG A 23 -13.78 -11.41 -14.75
N ILE A 24 -14.76 -10.99 -13.93
CA ILE A 24 -16.15 -11.44 -14.04
C ILE A 24 -16.72 -11.05 -15.40
N SER A 25 -16.55 -9.80 -15.80
CA SER A 25 -17.13 -9.33 -17.06
C SER A 25 -16.42 -9.88 -18.30
N SER A 26 -15.09 -10.00 -18.28
CA SER A 26 -14.32 -10.47 -19.43
C SER A 26 -14.35 -11.99 -19.61
N GLU A 27 -14.29 -12.77 -18.53
CA GLU A 27 -14.22 -14.25 -18.61
C GLU A 27 -15.61 -14.90 -18.60
N LEU A 28 -16.57 -14.33 -17.84
CA LEU A 28 -17.91 -14.90 -17.69
C LEU A 28 -18.97 -14.16 -18.52
N ASN A 29 -18.63 -12.99 -19.07
CA ASN A 29 -19.57 -12.09 -19.74
C ASN A 29 -20.78 -11.70 -18.87
N GLU A 30 -20.58 -11.66 -17.54
CA GLU A 30 -21.61 -11.32 -16.56
C GLU A 30 -21.63 -9.83 -16.25
N GLU A 31 -22.77 -9.33 -15.82
CA GLU A 31 -22.94 -7.94 -15.41
C GLU A 31 -22.39 -7.72 -14.00
N VAL A 32 -21.70 -6.59 -13.82
CA VAL A 32 -21.09 -6.16 -12.57
C VAL A 32 -21.47 -4.71 -12.28
N LEU A 33 -22.02 -4.47 -11.10
CA LEU A 33 -22.15 -3.12 -10.55
C LEU A 33 -21.06 -2.92 -9.51
N ILE A 34 -20.25 -1.86 -9.66
CA ILE A 34 -19.31 -1.42 -8.64
C ILE A 34 -19.89 -0.19 -7.95
N ILE A 35 -19.94 -0.22 -6.63
CA ILE A 35 -20.24 0.96 -5.82
C ILE A 35 -18.99 1.37 -5.05
N ASP A 36 -18.77 2.68 -4.87
CA ASP A 36 -17.71 3.20 -4.03
C ASP A 36 -18.19 4.43 -3.25
N LYS A 37 -17.82 4.53 -1.96
CA LYS A 37 -18.15 5.68 -1.11
C LYS A 37 -17.49 6.98 -1.57
N ARG A 38 -16.40 6.90 -2.34
CA ARG A 38 -15.64 8.03 -2.86
C ARG A 38 -16.24 8.53 -4.18
N GLU A 39 -15.91 9.78 -4.51
CA GLU A 39 -16.27 10.44 -5.77
C GLU A 39 -15.43 9.99 -6.98
N HIS A 40 -14.45 9.10 -6.76
CA HIS A 40 -13.48 8.67 -7.76
C HIS A 40 -13.21 7.17 -7.66
N ILE A 41 -12.74 6.59 -8.75
CA ILE A 41 -12.22 5.22 -8.84
C ILE A 41 -10.78 5.15 -8.31
N GLY A 42 -10.20 3.96 -8.26
CA GLY A 42 -8.78 3.74 -7.95
C GLY A 42 -8.49 3.48 -6.48
N GLY A 43 -9.45 3.70 -5.59
CA GLY A 43 -9.23 3.52 -4.16
C GLY A 43 -8.04 4.34 -3.68
N ASN A 44 -7.11 3.73 -2.94
CA ASN A 44 -5.91 4.41 -2.47
C ASN A 44 -4.85 4.66 -3.58
N CYS A 45 -5.01 4.05 -4.76
CA CYS A 45 -4.13 4.31 -5.91
C CYS A 45 -4.61 5.50 -6.78
N TYR A 46 -5.67 6.20 -6.38
CA TYR A 46 -6.17 7.34 -7.14
C TYR A 46 -5.11 8.43 -7.26
N ASP A 47 -4.90 8.87 -8.48
CA ASP A 47 -4.04 10.00 -8.84
C ASP A 47 -4.80 10.97 -9.75
N TYR A 48 -4.33 12.20 -9.80
CA TYR A 48 -4.92 13.29 -10.57
C TYR A 48 -3.84 14.27 -11.03
N ILE A 49 -4.14 15.01 -12.09
CA ILE A 49 -3.29 16.13 -12.51
C ILE A 49 -3.62 17.34 -11.64
N ASP A 50 -2.63 17.85 -10.93
CA ASP A 50 -2.77 19.09 -10.16
C ASP A 50 -2.94 20.27 -11.10
N ASN A 51 -4.04 21.01 -10.96
CA ASN A 51 -4.40 22.09 -11.90
C ASN A 51 -3.43 23.27 -11.89
N ASP A 52 -2.76 23.51 -10.77
CA ASP A 52 -1.85 24.65 -10.62
C ASP A 52 -0.45 24.38 -11.20
N THR A 53 0.00 23.13 -11.10
CA THR A 53 1.36 22.73 -11.50
C THR A 53 1.42 21.86 -12.75
N GLY A 54 0.30 21.27 -13.16
CA GLY A 54 0.23 20.28 -14.24
C GLY A 54 0.87 18.93 -13.93
N ILE A 55 1.24 18.70 -12.67
CA ILE A 55 1.93 17.49 -12.22
C ILE A 55 0.91 16.42 -11.78
N LEU A 56 1.14 15.17 -12.20
CA LEU A 56 0.38 14.02 -11.75
C LEU A 56 0.74 13.69 -10.29
N VAL A 57 -0.25 13.67 -9.41
CA VAL A 57 -0.10 13.50 -7.95
C VAL A 57 -1.00 12.37 -7.46
N CYS A 58 -0.46 11.47 -6.64
CA CYS A 58 -1.28 10.48 -5.93
C CYS A 58 -1.93 11.12 -4.70
N LYS A 59 -3.25 11.06 -4.60
CA LYS A 59 -4.01 11.68 -3.50
C LYS A 59 -3.74 11.03 -2.14
N TYR A 60 -3.41 9.75 -2.12
CA TYR A 60 -3.30 8.92 -0.91
C TYR A 60 -1.88 8.37 -0.70
N GLY A 61 -0.86 9.17 -1.05
CA GLY A 61 0.54 8.80 -0.94
C GLY A 61 1.11 8.17 -2.22
N ALA A 62 2.43 8.20 -2.34
CA ALA A 62 3.11 7.68 -3.51
C ALA A 62 2.97 6.15 -3.62
N HIS A 63 2.62 5.69 -4.79
CA HIS A 63 2.51 4.28 -5.13
C HIS A 63 3.54 3.93 -6.22
N ILE A 64 4.35 2.93 -5.98
CA ILE A 64 5.30 2.36 -6.94
C ILE A 64 4.97 0.88 -7.12
N TYR A 65 4.61 0.49 -8.33
CA TYR A 65 4.37 -0.92 -8.62
C TYR A 65 5.68 -1.70 -8.59
N ARG A 66 5.66 -2.83 -7.88
CA ARG A 66 6.76 -3.77 -7.84
C ARG A 66 6.24 -5.19 -7.70
N SER A 67 6.87 -6.14 -8.35
CA SER A 67 6.52 -7.56 -8.27
C SER A 67 7.64 -8.47 -8.75
N ASN A 68 7.61 -9.71 -8.27
CA ASN A 68 8.32 -10.84 -8.86
C ASN A 68 7.35 -11.82 -9.55
N ASP A 69 6.04 -11.60 -9.42
CA ASP A 69 5.00 -12.45 -10.02
C ASP A 69 4.79 -12.07 -11.49
N GLU A 70 5.19 -13.00 -12.38
CA GLU A 70 5.07 -12.83 -13.81
C GLU A 70 3.61 -12.86 -14.29
N ASN A 71 2.75 -13.62 -13.63
CA ASN A 71 1.33 -13.70 -14.00
C ASN A 71 0.63 -12.37 -13.73
N VAL A 72 0.90 -11.78 -12.56
CA VAL A 72 0.36 -10.45 -12.22
C VAL A 72 0.93 -9.39 -13.14
N TRP A 73 2.23 -9.44 -13.44
CA TRP A 73 2.84 -8.52 -14.38
C TRP A 73 2.22 -8.60 -15.79
N ASN A 74 2.05 -9.82 -16.31
CA ASN A 74 1.39 -10.04 -17.61
C ASN A 74 -0.06 -9.58 -17.61
N TYR A 75 -0.78 -9.79 -16.50
CA TYR A 75 -2.16 -9.33 -16.35
C TYR A 75 -2.27 -7.81 -16.45
N ILE A 76 -1.48 -7.06 -15.68
CA ILE A 76 -1.57 -5.59 -15.64
C ILE A 76 -1.09 -4.90 -16.92
N ASN A 77 -0.17 -5.53 -17.66
CA ASN A 77 0.31 -5.01 -18.96
C ASN A 77 -0.78 -4.91 -20.02
N ARG A 78 -1.91 -5.57 -19.83
CA ARG A 78 -3.07 -5.48 -20.72
C ARG A 78 -3.75 -4.10 -20.66
N PHE A 79 -3.56 -3.36 -19.58
CA PHE A 79 -4.33 -2.16 -19.27
C PHE A 79 -3.53 -0.87 -19.23
N SER A 80 -2.20 -0.94 -19.31
CA SER A 80 -1.35 0.25 -19.33
C SER A 80 -0.02 -0.02 -20.02
N GLU A 81 0.57 1.03 -20.57
CA GLU A 81 2.01 1.08 -20.81
C GLU A 81 2.70 1.39 -19.47
N TRP A 82 3.81 0.71 -19.20
CA TRP A 82 4.57 0.85 -17.97
C TRP A 82 5.95 1.43 -18.26
N VAL A 83 6.35 2.42 -17.44
CA VAL A 83 7.68 3.03 -17.48
C VAL A 83 8.50 2.41 -16.36
N ARG A 84 9.65 1.80 -16.70
CA ARG A 84 10.55 1.26 -15.68
C ARG A 84 10.95 2.36 -14.69
N TRP A 85 10.83 2.05 -13.41
CA TRP A 85 11.13 2.96 -12.33
C TRP A 85 11.88 2.24 -11.20
N GLU A 86 13.20 2.47 -11.12
CA GLU A 86 14.01 1.97 -10.00
C GLU A 86 13.89 2.95 -8.83
N HIS A 87 13.07 2.58 -7.86
CA HIS A 87 12.78 3.45 -6.74
C HIS A 87 14.00 3.62 -5.84
N LYS A 88 14.31 4.88 -5.53
CA LYS A 88 15.33 5.28 -4.56
C LYS A 88 14.69 6.13 -3.49
N VAL A 89 15.15 5.97 -2.26
CA VAL A 89 14.70 6.76 -1.11
C VAL A 89 15.92 7.32 -0.41
N LEU A 90 15.85 8.56 -0.01
CA LEU A 90 16.85 9.17 0.86
C LEU A 90 16.27 9.38 2.26
N SER A 91 17.13 9.48 3.24
CA SER A 91 16.78 9.92 4.59
C SER A 91 17.60 11.18 4.90
N TYR A 92 16.95 12.19 5.48
CA TYR A 92 17.63 13.39 5.94
C TYR A 92 17.97 13.23 7.43
N VAL A 93 19.25 13.05 7.72
CA VAL A 93 19.81 12.73 9.04
C VAL A 93 21.08 13.56 9.26
N ASP A 94 21.20 14.19 10.41
CA ASP A 94 22.39 14.98 10.79
C ASP A 94 22.77 16.02 9.69
N ASN A 95 21.78 16.67 9.09
CA ASN A 95 21.93 17.61 7.97
C ASN A 95 22.52 17.01 6.68
N LYS A 96 22.44 15.69 6.50
CA LYS A 96 22.89 14.98 5.29
C LYS A 96 21.76 14.20 4.66
N PHE A 97 21.78 14.07 3.33
CA PHE A 97 20.93 13.14 2.60
C PHE A 97 21.66 11.82 2.42
N VAL A 98 21.18 10.77 3.07
CA VAL A 98 21.79 9.44 3.05
C VAL A 98 20.86 8.41 2.38
N SER A 99 21.42 7.36 1.82
CA SER A 99 20.65 6.32 1.13
C SER A 99 19.80 5.49 2.09
N VAL A 100 18.59 5.14 1.65
CA VAL A 100 17.75 4.08 2.21
C VAL A 100 17.45 3.10 1.06
N PRO A 101 17.81 1.83 1.18
CA PRO A 101 18.30 1.07 2.35
C PRO A 101 19.69 1.47 2.83
N VAL A 102 20.02 1.04 4.05
CA VAL A 102 21.39 1.14 4.58
C VAL A 102 22.35 0.41 3.63
N ASN A 103 23.38 1.11 3.20
CA ASN A 103 24.44 0.61 2.34
C ASN A 103 25.80 1.22 2.73
N ILE A 104 26.86 0.95 1.99
CA ILE A 104 28.20 1.48 2.26
C ILE A 104 28.17 3.02 2.36
N THR A 105 27.48 3.70 1.45
CA THR A 105 27.37 5.17 1.50
C THR A 105 26.72 5.66 2.81
N THR A 106 25.64 5.00 3.23
CA THR A 106 24.93 5.34 4.47
C THR A 106 25.83 5.21 5.69
N VAL A 107 26.60 4.12 5.76
CA VAL A 107 27.53 3.86 6.89
C VAL A 107 28.65 4.89 6.89
N ASN A 108 29.28 5.14 5.75
CA ASN A 108 30.37 6.12 5.65
C ASN A 108 29.91 7.53 6.07
N GLU A 109 28.70 7.94 5.65
CA GLU A 109 28.16 9.27 5.94
C GLU A 109 27.72 9.47 7.41
N LEU A 110 27.19 8.42 8.06
CA LEU A 110 26.59 8.54 9.39
C LEU A 110 27.45 8.00 10.53
N CYS A 111 28.45 7.15 10.21
CA CYS A 111 29.31 6.51 11.21
C CYS A 111 30.79 6.91 11.06
N ASP A 112 31.10 7.91 10.22
CA ASP A 112 32.45 8.42 9.95
C ASP A 112 33.45 7.32 9.51
N GLU A 113 32.96 6.36 8.72
CA GLU A 113 33.75 5.25 8.17
C GLU A 113 34.23 5.57 6.72
N THR A 114 35.16 4.75 6.23
CA THR A 114 35.71 4.87 4.88
C THR A 114 35.68 3.56 4.12
N ILE A 115 34.61 2.79 4.29
CA ILE A 115 34.39 1.48 3.69
C ILE A 115 34.33 1.61 2.17
N GLN A 116 35.06 0.73 1.44
CA GLN A 116 35.13 0.74 -0.01
C GLN A 116 34.65 -0.57 -0.64
N THR A 117 34.65 -1.67 0.12
CA THR A 117 34.36 -3.01 -0.38
C THR A 117 33.24 -3.69 0.40
N SER A 118 32.62 -4.72 -0.21
CA SER A 118 31.62 -5.54 0.47
C SER A 118 32.18 -6.27 1.69
N ASP A 119 33.42 -6.77 1.59
CA ASP A 119 34.05 -7.48 2.71
C ASP A 119 34.31 -6.57 3.91
N GLU A 120 34.73 -5.33 3.66
CA GLU A 120 34.84 -4.32 4.72
C GLU A 120 33.50 -3.99 5.36
N MET A 121 32.44 -3.88 4.54
CA MET A 121 31.10 -3.64 5.04
C MET A 121 30.57 -4.82 5.87
N ASP A 122 30.80 -6.04 5.44
CA ASP A 122 30.43 -7.24 6.19
C ASP A 122 31.18 -7.30 7.53
N THR A 123 32.46 -7.01 7.53
CA THR A 123 33.30 -6.91 8.75
C THR A 123 32.76 -5.83 9.72
N TRP A 124 32.38 -4.67 9.19
CA TRP A 124 31.81 -3.59 9.98
C TRP A 124 30.47 -3.98 10.58
N LEU A 125 29.58 -4.63 9.79
CA LEU A 125 28.29 -5.14 10.27
C LEU A 125 28.46 -6.16 11.38
N GLU A 126 29.35 -7.14 11.21
CA GLU A 126 29.64 -8.16 12.24
C GLU A 126 30.11 -7.55 13.56
N LYS A 127 30.90 -6.47 13.50
CA LYS A 127 31.41 -5.76 14.67
C LYS A 127 30.35 -4.92 15.36
N THR A 128 29.42 -4.32 14.63
CA THR A 128 28.45 -3.34 15.13
C THR A 128 27.11 -3.94 15.48
N GLN A 129 26.73 -5.06 14.86
CA GLN A 129 25.50 -5.79 15.14
C GLN A 129 25.42 -6.23 16.59
N VAL A 130 24.24 -6.05 17.21
CA VAL A 130 23.98 -6.54 18.57
C VAL A 130 23.50 -7.99 18.50
N LYS A 131 24.12 -8.87 19.24
CA LYS A 131 23.76 -10.29 19.27
C LYS A 131 22.72 -10.56 20.34
N TYR A 132 21.66 -11.26 19.99
CA TYR A 132 20.57 -11.67 20.88
C TYR A 132 20.40 -13.20 20.79
N ASP A 133 20.17 -13.85 21.91
CA ASP A 133 19.84 -15.29 21.94
C ASP A 133 18.47 -15.54 21.26
N THR A 134 17.52 -14.64 21.47
CA THR A 134 16.20 -14.67 20.86
C THR A 134 15.76 -13.24 20.56
N ILE A 135 15.26 -12.99 19.35
CA ILE A 135 14.73 -11.69 18.94
C ILE A 135 13.22 -11.67 19.20
N THR A 136 12.76 -10.77 20.05
CA THR A 136 11.37 -10.71 20.51
C THR A 136 10.58 -9.53 19.93
N ASN A 137 11.26 -8.44 19.57
CA ASN A 137 10.65 -7.18 19.11
C ASN A 137 11.41 -6.54 17.95
N SER A 138 10.87 -5.44 17.43
CA SER A 138 11.44 -4.74 16.29
C SER A 138 12.74 -3.98 16.60
N GLU A 139 12.95 -3.51 17.85
CA GLU A 139 14.20 -2.88 18.25
C GLU A 139 15.35 -3.88 18.16
N GLU A 140 15.19 -5.04 18.81
CA GLU A 140 16.19 -6.12 18.79
C GLU A 140 16.45 -6.58 17.35
N MET A 141 15.38 -6.74 16.54
CA MET A 141 15.50 -7.07 15.12
C MET A 141 16.34 -6.06 14.35
N CYS A 142 16.11 -4.76 14.55
CA CYS A 142 16.85 -3.72 13.87
C CYS A 142 18.30 -3.66 14.33
N LYS A 143 18.55 -3.65 15.65
CA LYS A 143 19.90 -3.60 16.23
C LYS A 143 20.74 -4.82 15.87
N SER A 144 20.13 -5.99 15.77
CA SER A 144 20.82 -7.21 15.29
C SER A 144 21.29 -7.13 13.84
N ARG A 145 20.80 -6.15 13.08
CA ARG A 145 21.11 -6.00 11.66
C ARG A 145 21.99 -4.79 11.35
N VAL A 146 21.78 -3.66 12.03
CA VAL A 146 22.49 -2.40 11.73
C VAL A 146 23.25 -1.82 12.91
N GLY A 147 23.15 -2.41 14.09
CA GLY A 147 23.76 -1.90 15.32
C GLY A 147 23.00 -0.70 15.92
N ASN A 148 23.52 -0.21 17.06
CA ASN A 148 22.84 0.84 17.83
C ASN A 148 22.82 2.19 17.13
N VAL A 149 23.94 2.61 16.51
CA VAL A 149 24.09 3.97 15.95
C VAL A 149 23.08 4.22 14.83
N LEU A 150 22.99 3.32 13.85
CA LEU A 150 22.04 3.47 12.75
C LEU A 150 20.59 3.25 13.22
N TYR A 151 20.36 2.35 14.19
CA TYR A 151 19.05 2.20 14.80
C TYR A 151 18.57 3.53 15.39
N ASP A 152 19.36 4.19 16.23
CA ASP A 152 18.97 5.44 16.88
C ASP A 152 18.77 6.58 15.89
N LYS A 153 19.64 6.70 14.87
CA LYS A 153 19.60 7.78 13.88
C LYS A 153 18.48 7.63 12.84
N MET A 154 18.21 6.41 12.37
CA MET A 154 17.37 6.21 11.19
C MET A 154 16.03 5.52 11.48
N PHE A 155 15.96 4.65 12.50
CA PHE A 155 14.83 3.72 12.64
C PHE A 155 13.95 4.00 13.85
N LYS A 156 14.51 4.28 14.99
CA LYS A 156 13.81 4.41 16.27
C LYS A 156 12.64 5.40 16.18
N ASN A 157 12.94 6.67 15.95
CA ASN A 157 11.92 7.72 15.93
C ASN A 157 11.09 7.70 14.65
N TYR A 158 11.64 7.24 13.51
CA TYR A 158 10.86 7.04 12.28
C TYR A 158 9.75 6.01 12.52
N THR A 159 10.08 4.89 13.15
CA THR A 159 9.10 3.84 13.49
C THR A 159 8.07 4.35 14.49
N TYR A 160 8.52 5.09 15.53
CA TYR A 160 7.60 5.72 16.46
C TYR A 160 6.59 6.63 15.75
N LYS A 161 7.04 7.53 14.87
CA LYS A 161 6.16 8.42 14.12
C LYS A 161 5.18 7.66 13.23
N GLN A 162 5.62 6.56 12.64
CA GLN A 162 4.78 5.76 11.74
C GLN A 162 3.74 4.94 12.49
N TRP A 163 4.09 4.37 13.64
CA TRP A 163 3.24 3.40 14.35
C TRP A 163 2.63 3.94 15.63
N ASN A 164 3.05 5.13 16.10
CA ASN A 164 2.72 5.67 17.41
C ASN A 164 3.10 4.71 18.55
N LYS A 165 4.12 3.91 18.34
CA LYS A 165 4.70 2.93 19.26
C LYS A 165 6.19 2.85 19.01
N TYR A 166 6.98 2.70 20.07
CA TYR A 166 8.40 2.46 19.93
C TYR A 166 8.68 1.03 19.40
N PRO A 167 9.83 0.81 18.73
CA PRO A 167 10.15 -0.50 18.15
C PRO A 167 10.15 -1.66 19.15
N GLU A 168 10.46 -1.44 20.42
CA GLU A 168 10.38 -2.45 21.49
C GLU A 168 8.95 -2.92 21.79
N GLU A 169 7.94 -2.13 21.44
CA GLU A 169 6.52 -2.46 21.59
C GLU A 169 5.92 -3.18 20.37
N LEU A 170 6.70 -3.29 19.30
CA LEU A 170 6.25 -3.83 18.01
C LEU A 170 6.83 -5.21 17.75
N ASN A 171 6.05 -6.04 17.04
CA ASN A 171 6.53 -7.36 16.61
C ASN A 171 7.78 -7.23 15.72
N ALA A 172 8.73 -8.14 15.88
CA ALA A 172 9.99 -8.19 15.11
C ALA A 172 9.79 -8.12 13.59
N SER A 173 8.65 -8.58 13.07
CA SER A 173 8.33 -8.55 11.65
C SER A 173 8.26 -7.16 11.03
N VAL A 174 7.98 -6.11 11.82
CA VAL A 174 7.82 -4.73 11.33
C VAL A 174 9.12 -4.20 10.72
N LEU A 175 10.28 -4.48 11.33
CA LEU A 175 11.59 -4.05 10.85
C LEU A 175 12.43 -5.19 10.23
N ARG A 176 11.89 -6.40 10.15
CA ARG A 176 12.60 -7.56 9.59
C ARG A 176 12.99 -7.38 8.12
N ASN A 177 12.10 -6.80 7.33
CA ASN A 177 12.23 -6.75 5.87
C ASN A 177 12.92 -5.49 5.34
N ILE A 178 13.49 -4.66 6.22
CA ILE A 178 14.27 -3.50 5.77
C ILE A 178 15.55 -4.02 5.11
N PRO A 179 15.79 -3.72 3.82
CA PRO A 179 16.98 -4.19 3.15
C PRO A 179 18.23 -3.52 3.73
N ILE A 180 19.31 -4.29 3.85
CA ILE A 180 20.65 -3.83 4.19
C ILE A 180 21.57 -4.39 3.12
N ARG A 181 22.44 -3.56 2.58
CA ARG A 181 23.30 -3.92 1.46
C ARG A 181 24.78 -3.75 1.83
N ASN A 182 25.57 -4.72 1.48
CA ASN A 182 27.03 -4.66 1.68
C ASN A 182 27.78 -4.03 0.49
N ASN A 183 27.09 -3.22 -0.31
CA ASN A 183 27.62 -2.57 -1.50
C ASN A 183 27.06 -1.15 -1.64
N PHE A 184 27.26 -0.49 -2.79
CA PHE A 184 26.77 0.88 -3.06
C PHE A 184 25.38 0.93 -3.72
N ASP A 185 24.65 -0.19 -3.84
CA ASP A 185 23.35 -0.19 -4.46
C ASP A 185 22.34 0.57 -3.59
N CYS A 186 21.77 1.64 -4.15
CA CYS A 186 20.79 2.52 -3.51
C CYS A 186 19.34 2.24 -3.92
N ARG A 187 19.08 1.19 -4.71
CA ARG A 187 17.70 0.82 -5.07
C ARG A 187 16.94 0.34 -3.85
N TYR A 188 15.73 0.88 -3.68
CA TYR A 188 14.92 0.54 -2.52
C TYR A 188 14.34 -0.88 -2.58
N PHE A 189 14.05 -1.38 -3.79
CA PHE A 189 13.49 -2.70 -4.04
C PHE A 189 14.43 -3.57 -4.88
N ASP A 190 14.29 -4.89 -4.73
CA ASP A 190 15.02 -5.92 -5.50
C ASP A 190 14.13 -6.66 -6.50
N HIS A 191 12.88 -6.25 -6.64
CA HIS A 191 11.90 -6.93 -7.50
C HIS A 191 12.28 -6.85 -8.98
N LYS A 192 11.99 -7.92 -9.72
CA LYS A 192 12.21 -8.02 -11.17
C LYS A 192 11.45 -6.92 -11.93
N TYR A 193 10.20 -6.72 -11.57
CA TYR A 193 9.32 -5.72 -12.17
C TYR A 193 9.19 -4.53 -11.21
N GLN A 194 9.62 -3.37 -11.65
CA GLN A 194 9.49 -2.10 -10.93
C GLN A 194 9.11 -1.04 -11.95
N ALA A 195 7.92 -0.45 -11.82
CA ALA A 195 7.41 0.45 -12.85
C ALA A 195 6.34 1.40 -12.34
N LEU A 196 6.08 2.43 -13.12
CA LEU A 196 4.95 3.35 -12.97
C LEU A 196 4.08 3.29 -14.22
N PRO A 197 2.74 3.33 -14.10
CA PRO A 197 1.87 3.41 -15.27
C PRO A 197 2.06 4.76 -15.96
N LYS A 198 2.32 4.75 -17.26
CA LYS A 198 2.70 5.95 -18.04
C LYS A 198 1.70 7.10 -17.94
N LYS A 199 0.42 6.79 -17.76
CA LYS A 199 -0.67 7.77 -17.67
C LYS A 199 -1.32 7.83 -16.28
N GLY A 200 -0.62 7.30 -15.26
CA GLY A 200 -1.13 7.25 -13.89
C GLY A 200 -1.98 6.01 -13.58
N TYR A 201 -2.19 5.78 -12.30
CA TYR A 201 -2.94 4.62 -11.77
C TYR A 201 -4.44 4.74 -12.03
N THR A 202 -5.00 5.95 -11.95
CA THR A 202 -6.42 6.16 -12.24
C THR A 202 -6.73 5.74 -13.67
N LYS A 203 -5.89 6.13 -14.64
CA LYS A 203 -6.07 5.74 -16.05
C LYS A 203 -5.86 4.24 -16.27
N PHE A 204 -4.93 3.62 -15.56
CA PHE A 204 -4.75 2.18 -15.58
C PHE A 204 -6.01 1.46 -15.12
N ILE A 205 -6.62 1.89 -14.00
CA ILE A 205 -7.86 1.30 -13.47
C ILE A 205 -9.06 1.61 -14.38
N GLU A 206 -9.17 2.81 -14.92
CA GLU A 206 -10.20 3.12 -15.94
C GLU A 206 -10.18 2.11 -17.10
N ASN A 207 -8.97 1.80 -17.60
CA ASN A 207 -8.82 0.85 -18.70
C ASN A 207 -9.24 -0.58 -18.33
N MET A 208 -9.09 -0.98 -17.05
CA MET A 208 -9.63 -2.26 -16.57
C MET A 208 -11.16 -2.29 -16.60
N LEU A 209 -11.80 -1.16 -16.40
CA LEU A 209 -13.25 -1.02 -16.25
C LEU A 209 -14.00 -0.71 -17.57
N THR A 210 -13.36 -0.86 -18.72
CA THR A 210 -13.94 -0.50 -20.02
C THR A 210 -14.96 -1.51 -20.57
N HIS A 211 -15.08 -2.68 -19.95
CA HIS A 211 -16.03 -3.69 -20.45
C HIS A 211 -17.48 -3.21 -20.31
N LYS A 212 -18.30 -3.44 -21.35
CA LYS A 212 -19.70 -2.99 -21.43
C LYS A 212 -20.60 -3.47 -20.29
N ASN A 213 -20.26 -4.59 -19.68
CA ASN A 213 -20.99 -5.20 -18.57
C ASN A 213 -20.58 -4.66 -17.20
N ILE A 214 -19.68 -3.67 -17.14
CA ILE A 214 -19.28 -3.02 -15.88
C ILE A 214 -19.99 -1.68 -15.79
N SER A 215 -20.73 -1.47 -14.71
CA SER A 215 -21.33 -0.20 -14.33
C SER A 215 -20.75 0.32 -13.02
N LEU A 216 -20.70 1.63 -12.86
CA LEU A 216 -20.14 2.32 -11.70
C LEU A 216 -21.18 3.23 -11.06
N GLN A 217 -21.26 3.19 -9.72
CA GLN A 217 -22.01 4.14 -8.92
C GLN A 217 -21.12 4.64 -7.78
N LEU A 218 -20.54 5.81 -7.97
CA LEU A 218 -19.71 6.50 -7.01
C LEU A 218 -20.54 7.27 -5.97
N ASN A 219 -19.89 7.80 -4.93
CA ASN A 219 -20.54 8.51 -3.81
C ASN A 219 -21.64 7.67 -3.15
N THR A 220 -21.45 6.36 -3.06
CA THR A 220 -22.45 5.43 -2.53
C THR A 220 -21.80 4.44 -1.57
N THR A 221 -22.21 4.47 -0.33
CA THR A 221 -21.78 3.49 0.68
C THR A 221 -22.61 2.20 0.54
N TYR A 222 -22.06 1.08 1.03
CA TYR A 222 -22.76 -0.20 1.07
C TYR A 222 -24.07 -0.10 1.85
N ASP A 223 -24.05 0.52 3.02
CA ASP A 223 -25.22 0.64 3.89
C ASP A 223 -26.33 1.49 3.24
N GLU A 224 -25.97 2.57 2.54
CA GLU A 224 -26.96 3.37 1.79
C GLU A 224 -27.58 2.59 0.66
N TYR A 225 -26.76 1.88 -0.10
CA TYR A 225 -27.24 1.08 -1.22
C TYR A 225 -28.17 -0.05 -0.77
N MET A 226 -27.83 -0.73 0.31
CA MET A 226 -28.62 -1.84 0.87
C MET A 226 -29.90 -1.42 1.60
N LYS A 227 -30.16 -0.12 1.80
CA LYS A 227 -31.49 0.34 2.29
C LYS A 227 -32.62 0.08 1.31
N THR A 228 -32.31 0.01 0.03
CA THR A 228 -33.30 -0.17 -1.06
C THR A 228 -33.11 -1.46 -1.84
N HIS A 229 -32.10 -2.27 -1.50
CA HIS A 229 -31.78 -3.53 -2.17
C HIS A 229 -31.59 -4.67 -1.16
N ASN A 230 -31.80 -5.90 -1.62
CA ASN A 230 -31.59 -7.09 -0.80
C ASN A 230 -30.40 -7.92 -1.35
N LYS A 231 -29.66 -8.60 -0.46
CA LYS A 231 -28.54 -9.47 -0.88
C LYS A 231 -28.96 -10.51 -1.91
N SER A 232 -30.20 -11.00 -1.80
CA SER A 232 -30.79 -11.97 -2.71
C SER A 232 -31.02 -11.49 -4.15
N GLU A 233 -30.80 -10.22 -4.45
CA GLU A 233 -30.87 -9.65 -5.80
C GLU A 233 -29.59 -9.85 -6.59
N PHE A 234 -28.48 -10.25 -5.92
CA PHE A 234 -27.16 -10.40 -6.51
C PHE A 234 -26.72 -11.86 -6.60
N LYS A 235 -25.99 -12.20 -7.65
CA LYS A 235 -25.30 -13.50 -7.78
C LYS A 235 -24.24 -13.68 -6.72
N GLY A 236 -23.63 -12.61 -6.30
CA GLY A 236 -22.67 -12.52 -5.22
C GLY A 236 -22.30 -11.06 -4.94
N ILE A 237 -21.94 -10.79 -3.71
CA ILE A 237 -21.47 -9.48 -3.25
C ILE A 237 -20.03 -9.62 -2.86
N ILE A 238 -19.14 -8.81 -3.42
CA ILE A 238 -17.72 -8.81 -3.11
C ILE A 238 -17.40 -7.52 -2.36
N PHE A 239 -17.15 -7.63 -1.06
CA PHE A 239 -16.85 -6.51 -0.18
C PHE A 239 -15.32 -6.35 -0.05
N THR A 240 -14.79 -5.18 -0.44
CA THR A 240 -13.35 -4.89 -0.41
C THR A 240 -12.95 -3.84 0.63
N GLY A 241 -13.90 -3.29 1.35
CA GLY A 241 -13.72 -2.33 2.43
C GLY A 241 -13.24 -2.96 3.75
N PRO A 242 -13.11 -2.17 4.83
CA PRO A 242 -12.80 -2.70 6.15
C PRO A 242 -13.85 -3.69 6.63
N ILE A 243 -13.43 -4.88 7.05
CA ILE A 243 -14.36 -5.95 7.45
C ILE A 243 -15.20 -5.55 8.66
N ASP A 244 -14.64 -4.77 9.58
CA ASP A 244 -15.34 -4.26 10.76
C ASP A 244 -16.37 -3.17 10.45
N GLU A 245 -16.25 -2.45 9.31
CA GLU A 245 -17.32 -1.58 8.80
C GLU A 245 -18.55 -2.40 8.40
N TYR A 246 -18.36 -3.48 7.64
CA TYR A 246 -19.45 -4.37 7.25
C TYR A 246 -20.19 -4.96 8.46
N PHE A 247 -19.45 -5.37 9.48
CA PHE A 247 -19.98 -5.95 10.69
C PHE A 247 -20.17 -4.93 11.84
N SER A 248 -20.36 -3.65 11.51
CA SER A 248 -20.48 -2.57 12.51
C SER A 248 -21.59 -2.81 13.57
N HIS A 249 -22.59 -3.61 13.23
CA HIS A 249 -23.70 -3.97 14.14
C HIS A 249 -23.47 -5.23 14.98
N SER A 250 -22.30 -5.87 14.89
CA SER A 250 -22.04 -7.18 15.51
C SER A 250 -21.64 -7.14 16.99
N ASN A 251 -21.53 -5.97 17.62
CA ASN A 251 -21.00 -5.78 18.98
C ASN A 251 -19.55 -6.30 19.17
N ILE A 252 -18.80 -6.52 18.10
CA ILE A 252 -17.39 -6.83 18.14
C ILE A 252 -16.60 -5.52 18.16
N GLU A 253 -15.53 -5.45 18.96
CA GLU A 253 -14.65 -4.29 19.01
C GLU A 253 -14.05 -3.98 17.63
N LYS A 254 -13.87 -2.69 17.32
CA LYS A 254 -13.23 -2.26 16.06
C LYS A 254 -11.78 -2.71 15.96
N LEU A 255 -11.38 -3.01 14.74
CA LEU A 255 -9.98 -3.24 14.39
C LEU A 255 -9.21 -1.92 14.34
N GLU A 256 -7.92 -1.98 14.61
CA GLU A 256 -7.04 -0.82 14.55
C GLU A 256 -6.43 -0.69 13.15
N TYR A 257 -6.45 0.52 12.64
CA TYR A 257 -5.80 0.88 11.37
C TYR A 257 -4.92 2.11 11.56
N ARG A 258 -3.85 2.19 10.78
CA ARG A 258 -3.11 3.44 10.64
C ARG A 258 -3.66 4.23 9.45
N SER A 259 -3.74 5.52 9.66
CA SER A 259 -4.13 6.52 8.67
C SER A 259 -2.95 7.41 8.30
N LEU A 260 -3.10 8.20 7.24
CA LEU A 260 -2.13 9.20 6.82
C LEU A 260 -2.81 10.55 6.63
N GLN A 261 -2.12 11.60 7.05
CA GLN A 261 -2.46 12.98 6.74
C GLN A 261 -1.46 13.53 5.74
N PHE A 262 -1.94 14.31 4.76
CA PHE A 262 -1.16 14.85 3.66
C PHE A 262 -1.21 16.37 3.68
N ASP A 263 -0.05 17.01 3.83
CA ASP A 263 0.09 18.47 3.65
C ASP A 263 0.74 18.75 2.31
N ILE A 264 -0.01 19.40 1.42
CA ILE A 264 0.37 19.64 0.01
C ILE A 264 0.88 21.06 -0.12
N LYS A 265 2.10 21.22 -0.63
CA LYS A 265 2.72 22.51 -0.92
C LYS A 265 3.15 22.61 -2.37
N ARG A 266 2.83 23.73 -3.00
CA ARG A 266 3.18 24.06 -4.38
C ARG A 266 4.21 25.18 -4.40
N TYR A 267 5.27 25.01 -5.18
CA TYR A 267 6.34 26.00 -5.31
C TYR A 267 6.45 26.42 -6.77
N LYS A 268 6.19 27.71 -7.01
CA LYS A 268 6.27 28.29 -8.35
C LYS A 268 7.71 28.63 -8.72
N ASN A 269 8.05 28.46 -10.01
CA ASN A 269 9.39 28.71 -10.55
C ASN A 269 10.51 27.98 -9.79
N MET A 270 10.21 26.81 -9.25
CA MET A 270 11.17 25.95 -8.56
C MET A 270 11.32 24.63 -9.31
N ASN A 271 12.52 24.34 -9.76
CA ASN A 271 12.76 23.11 -10.52
C ASN A 271 12.53 21.87 -9.66
N TYR A 272 13.26 21.73 -8.55
CA TYR A 272 13.07 20.68 -7.56
C TYR A 272 13.22 21.25 -6.15
N TYR A 273 12.42 20.73 -5.23
CA TYR A 273 12.47 21.07 -3.81
C TYR A 273 13.53 20.25 -3.08
N GLN A 274 13.67 18.98 -3.45
CA GLN A 274 14.56 18.02 -2.82
C GLN A 274 15.29 17.16 -3.87
N PRO A 275 16.41 16.49 -3.51
CA PRO A 275 17.24 15.79 -4.49
C PRO A 275 16.62 14.49 -5.02
N ASN A 276 15.53 14.00 -4.43
CA ASN A 276 14.92 12.72 -4.79
C ASN A 276 13.40 12.75 -4.62
N SER A 277 12.70 11.82 -5.27
CA SER A 277 11.23 11.71 -5.18
C SER A 277 10.71 11.50 -3.76
N VAL A 278 11.43 10.76 -2.93
CA VAL A 278 11.06 10.48 -1.54
C VAL A 278 12.25 10.73 -0.63
N VAL A 279 12.02 11.53 0.40
CA VAL A 279 12.98 11.78 1.49
C VAL A 279 12.29 11.49 2.83
N ASN A 280 12.85 10.60 3.61
CA ASN A 280 12.42 10.29 4.96
C ASN A 280 13.06 11.24 5.97
N TYR A 281 12.33 11.58 7.02
CA TYR A 281 12.77 12.45 8.12
C TYR A 281 12.64 11.69 9.44
N PRO A 282 13.65 10.95 9.88
CA PRO A 282 13.59 10.15 11.10
C PRO A 282 13.64 10.96 12.39
N GLU A 283 14.15 12.19 12.38
CA GLU A 283 14.32 12.99 13.58
C GLU A 283 12.98 13.25 14.30
N TYR A 284 13.01 13.16 15.64
CA TYR A 284 11.82 13.27 16.50
C TYR A 284 11.13 14.64 16.41
N ASN A 285 11.91 15.72 16.29
CA ASN A 285 11.42 17.09 16.21
C ASN A 285 10.76 17.45 14.86
N VAL A 286 10.86 16.60 13.85
CA VAL A 286 10.20 16.77 12.57
C VAL A 286 8.82 16.07 12.62
N PRO A 287 7.70 16.81 12.44
CA PRO A 287 6.36 16.25 12.71
C PRO A 287 5.88 15.21 11.69
N PHE A 288 6.43 15.20 10.49
CA PHE A 288 6.07 14.26 9.42
C PHE A 288 7.12 13.13 9.29
N THR A 289 6.73 12.05 8.64
CA THR A 289 7.63 10.90 8.40
C THR A 289 8.45 11.08 7.13
N ARG A 290 7.88 11.65 6.08
CA ARG A 290 8.56 11.84 4.79
C ARG A 290 7.95 12.98 3.98
N ILE A 291 8.72 13.45 3.01
CA ILE A 291 8.26 14.34 1.94
C ILE A 291 8.35 13.58 0.62
N VAL A 292 7.29 13.66 -0.17
CA VAL A 292 7.22 13.14 -1.53
C VAL A 292 7.15 14.31 -2.50
N GLU A 293 8.07 14.36 -3.45
CA GLU A 293 8.05 15.33 -4.55
C GLU A 293 7.66 14.60 -5.84
N TYR A 294 6.43 14.87 -6.27
CA TYR A 294 5.82 14.12 -7.37
C TYR A 294 6.41 14.41 -8.75
N LYS A 295 7.05 15.55 -8.95
CA LYS A 295 7.68 15.91 -10.21
C LYS A 295 8.77 14.93 -10.67
N HIS A 296 9.45 14.28 -9.73
CA HIS A 296 10.46 13.26 -10.05
C HIS A 296 9.87 12.02 -10.72
N PHE A 297 8.64 11.60 -10.31
CA PHE A 297 8.01 10.44 -10.90
C PHE A 297 7.68 10.69 -12.37
N LEU A 298 8.02 9.74 -13.23
CA LEU A 298 7.85 9.84 -14.68
C LEU A 298 8.62 11.01 -15.33
N ASN A 299 9.56 11.64 -14.61
CA ASN A 299 10.33 12.79 -15.07
C ASN A 299 9.43 13.93 -15.62
N GLN A 300 8.42 14.27 -14.85
CA GLN A 300 7.39 15.21 -15.27
C GLN A 300 7.95 16.61 -15.54
N GLN A 301 7.50 17.24 -16.62
CA GLN A 301 7.95 18.55 -17.02
C GLN A 301 6.98 19.63 -16.51
N SER A 302 7.51 20.53 -15.70
CA SER A 302 6.80 21.72 -15.21
C SER A 302 7.83 22.76 -14.77
N THR A 303 7.51 24.05 -14.83
CA THR A 303 8.31 25.12 -14.22
C THR A 303 8.20 25.12 -12.71
N ASP A 304 7.15 24.52 -12.19
CA ASP A 304 6.77 24.48 -10.78
C ASP A 304 7.06 23.09 -10.19
N THR A 305 6.97 22.97 -8.88
CA THR A 305 6.99 21.67 -8.22
C THR A 305 5.93 21.54 -7.13
N ILE A 306 5.58 20.32 -6.81
CA ILE A 306 4.62 19.97 -5.76
C ILE A 306 5.23 18.91 -4.83
N VAL A 307 5.16 19.20 -3.54
CA VAL A 307 5.60 18.27 -2.49
C VAL A 307 4.46 17.97 -1.54
N VAL A 308 4.47 16.78 -1.02
CA VAL A 308 3.49 16.30 -0.04
C VAL A 308 4.22 15.77 1.18
N SER A 309 4.00 16.40 2.34
CA SER A 309 4.46 15.88 3.62
C SER A 309 3.45 14.87 4.15
N GLU A 310 3.92 13.70 4.55
CA GLU A 310 3.09 12.62 5.07
C GLU A 310 3.28 12.46 6.57
N THR A 311 2.18 12.53 7.32
CA THR A 311 2.14 12.29 8.77
C THR A 311 1.23 11.12 9.09
N SER A 312 1.73 10.13 9.81
CA SER A 312 0.91 9.00 10.25
C SER A 312 -0.05 9.42 11.37
N SER A 313 -1.24 8.86 11.37
CA SER A 313 -2.31 9.19 12.31
C SER A 313 -3.08 7.92 12.71
N ASP A 314 -3.67 7.94 13.92
CA ASP A 314 -4.63 6.92 14.36
C ASP A 314 -6.07 7.27 13.94
N ILE A 315 -6.27 8.47 13.41
CA ILE A 315 -7.58 9.00 13.02
C ILE A 315 -7.59 9.27 11.52
N GLY A 316 -8.65 8.84 10.85
CA GLY A 316 -8.87 9.06 9.43
C GLY A 316 -9.24 7.78 8.68
N GLU A 317 -9.12 7.82 7.35
CA GLU A 317 -9.36 6.64 6.50
C GLU A 317 -8.38 5.52 6.82
N PRO A 318 -8.82 4.26 6.81
CA PRO A 318 -7.94 3.12 7.08
C PRO A 318 -7.02 2.84 5.89
N TYR A 319 -5.70 2.95 6.10
CA TYR A 319 -4.70 2.61 5.07
C TYR A 319 -4.02 1.29 5.36
N TYR A 320 -3.63 1.07 6.62
CA TYR A 320 -2.81 -0.07 7.02
C TYR A 320 -3.39 -0.78 8.24
N PRO A 321 -3.70 -2.08 8.16
CA PRO A 321 -3.99 -2.90 9.33
C PRO A 321 -2.82 -2.88 10.33
N VAL A 322 -3.10 -2.80 11.62
CA VAL A 322 -2.07 -2.84 12.68
C VAL A 322 -1.82 -4.30 13.10
N PRO A 323 -0.66 -4.90 12.79
CA PRO A 323 -0.41 -6.31 13.03
C PRO A 323 0.05 -6.56 14.48
N ASN A 324 -0.88 -6.57 15.42
CA ASN A 324 -0.64 -6.98 16.80
C ASN A 324 -1.49 -8.19 17.18
N GLU A 325 -1.16 -8.87 18.29
CA GLU A 325 -1.85 -10.08 18.74
C GLU A 325 -3.34 -9.85 19.02
N ARG A 326 -3.69 -8.71 19.63
CA ARG A 326 -5.06 -8.31 19.88
C ARG A 326 -5.86 -8.27 18.58
N ASN A 327 -5.38 -7.54 17.60
CA ASN A 327 -6.08 -7.35 16.34
C ASN A 327 -6.17 -8.65 15.52
N LEU A 328 -5.13 -9.50 15.55
CA LEU A 328 -5.17 -10.80 14.89
C LEU A 328 -6.21 -11.73 15.54
N THR A 329 -6.34 -11.70 16.86
CA THR A 329 -7.36 -12.44 17.59
C THR A 329 -8.76 -11.90 17.30
N LEU A 330 -8.91 -10.58 17.24
CA LEU A 330 -10.16 -9.91 16.92
C LEU A 330 -10.59 -10.19 15.48
N TYR A 331 -9.66 -10.14 14.52
CA TYR A 331 -9.92 -10.47 13.13
C TYR A 331 -10.44 -11.91 12.94
N LYS A 332 -9.98 -12.88 13.73
CA LYS A 332 -10.53 -14.25 13.69
C LYS A 332 -12.03 -14.29 13.98
N LYS A 333 -12.54 -13.42 14.89
CA LYS A 333 -13.98 -13.33 15.16
C LYS A 333 -14.74 -12.81 13.93
N TYR A 334 -14.21 -11.76 13.28
CA TYR A 334 -14.79 -11.25 12.04
C TYR A 334 -14.76 -12.27 10.91
N LYS A 335 -13.68 -13.03 10.80
CA LYS A 335 -13.55 -14.08 9.81
C LYS A 335 -14.62 -15.16 9.95
N ASN A 336 -14.96 -15.57 11.17
CA ASN A 336 -16.05 -16.54 11.42
C ASN A 336 -17.41 -15.99 10.94
N LEU A 337 -17.67 -14.68 11.14
CA LEU A 337 -18.88 -14.03 10.62
C LEU A 337 -18.85 -13.96 9.09
N ALA A 338 -17.68 -13.66 8.51
CA ALA A 338 -17.51 -13.61 7.07
C ALA A 338 -17.74 -14.99 6.41
N GLU A 339 -17.29 -16.08 7.02
CA GLU A 339 -17.55 -17.45 6.56
C GLU A 339 -19.05 -17.80 6.59
N TYR A 340 -19.80 -17.29 7.58
CA TYR A 340 -21.26 -17.42 7.61
C TYR A 340 -21.91 -16.63 6.46
N GLU A 341 -21.50 -15.39 6.23
CA GLU A 341 -22.00 -14.54 5.13
C GLU A 341 -21.70 -15.15 3.76
N GLU A 342 -20.50 -15.69 3.58
CA GLU A 342 -20.11 -16.37 2.33
C GLU A 342 -21.03 -17.56 2.05
N THR A 343 -21.26 -18.42 3.06
CA THR A 343 -22.02 -19.65 2.92
C THR A 343 -23.50 -19.39 2.72
N ASN A 344 -24.10 -18.44 3.43
CA ASN A 344 -25.55 -18.26 3.48
C ASN A 344 -26.08 -17.12 2.59
N ASN A 345 -25.22 -16.12 2.33
CA ASN A 345 -25.64 -14.89 1.64
C ASN A 345 -24.80 -14.56 0.41
N HIS A 346 -23.83 -15.42 0.04
CA HIS A 346 -22.90 -15.20 -1.06
C HIS A 346 -22.18 -13.85 -1.00
N VAL A 347 -21.80 -13.42 0.23
CA VAL A 347 -21.01 -12.20 0.45
C VAL A 347 -19.58 -12.59 0.76
N PHE A 348 -18.67 -12.14 -0.09
CA PHE A 348 -17.23 -12.46 -0.02
C PHE A 348 -16.42 -11.26 0.43
N PHE A 349 -15.36 -11.51 1.20
CA PHE A 349 -14.49 -10.47 1.76
C PHE A 349 -13.09 -10.61 1.18
N VAL A 350 -12.67 -9.68 0.34
CA VAL A 350 -11.43 -9.77 -0.44
C VAL A 350 -10.68 -8.45 -0.46
N GLY A 351 -9.36 -8.49 -0.30
CA GLY A 351 -8.50 -7.32 -0.38
C GLY A 351 -7.90 -6.90 0.96
N ARG A 352 -7.06 -5.87 0.93
CA ARG A 352 -6.22 -5.43 2.06
C ARG A 352 -7.00 -5.24 3.36
N LEU A 353 -8.11 -4.50 3.31
CA LEU A 353 -8.88 -4.14 4.49
C LEU A 353 -9.87 -5.23 4.89
N ALA A 354 -10.47 -5.91 3.92
CA ALA A 354 -11.39 -7.01 4.15
C ALA A 354 -10.67 -8.27 4.71
N ASN A 355 -9.46 -8.55 4.24
CA ASN A 355 -8.64 -9.64 4.76
C ASN A 355 -7.77 -9.23 5.95
N TYR A 356 -7.85 -7.98 6.40
CA TYR A 356 -7.03 -7.42 7.48
C TYR A 356 -5.54 -7.78 7.33
N LYS A 357 -5.00 -7.66 6.12
CA LYS A 357 -3.65 -8.03 5.76
C LYS A 357 -2.97 -6.93 4.96
N TYR A 358 -1.72 -6.63 5.30
CA TYR A 358 -0.94 -5.71 4.51
C TYR A 358 -0.59 -6.35 3.17
N PHE A 359 -1.23 -5.88 2.11
CA PHE A 359 -0.92 -6.24 0.73
C PHE A 359 -0.25 -5.09 0.01
N ASN A 360 0.83 -5.37 -0.72
CA ASN A 360 1.31 -4.49 -1.78
C ASN A 360 0.34 -4.55 -2.99
N MET A 361 0.55 -3.71 -3.98
CA MET A 361 -0.35 -3.66 -5.14
C MET A 361 -0.41 -4.98 -5.91
N ASP A 362 0.72 -5.62 -6.13
CA ASP A 362 0.81 -6.92 -6.79
C ASP A 362 0.12 -8.02 -5.99
N GLU A 363 0.33 -8.06 -4.67
CA GLU A 363 -0.32 -9.02 -3.78
C GLU A 363 -1.84 -8.81 -3.73
N ALA A 364 -2.31 -7.55 -3.79
CA ALA A 364 -3.75 -7.25 -3.84
C ALA A 364 -4.38 -7.74 -5.15
N ILE A 365 -3.68 -7.56 -6.28
CA ILE A 365 -4.13 -8.08 -7.58
C ILE A 365 -4.06 -9.61 -7.61
N ALA A 366 -2.96 -10.22 -7.13
CA ALA A 366 -2.82 -11.68 -7.04
C ALA A 366 -3.93 -12.30 -6.20
N ASN A 367 -4.25 -11.69 -5.04
CA ASN A 367 -5.35 -12.12 -4.17
C ASN A 367 -6.70 -12.06 -4.88
N ALA A 368 -6.95 -11.00 -5.65
CA ALA A 368 -8.18 -10.84 -6.42
C ALA A 368 -8.29 -11.87 -7.55
N LEU A 369 -7.21 -12.14 -8.29
CA LEU A 369 -7.15 -13.15 -9.34
C LEU A 369 -7.36 -14.57 -8.76
N HIS A 370 -6.71 -14.86 -7.65
CA HIS A 370 -6.89 -16.14 -6.94
C HIS A 370 -8.34 -16.32 -6.47
N PHE A 371 -8.91 -15.30 -5.83
CA PHE A 371 -10.31 -15.32 -5.41
C PHE A 371 -11.27 -15.57 -6.58
N PHE A 372 -11.09 -14.86 -7.69
CA PHE A 372 -11.90 -15.06 -8.89
C PHE A 372 -11.85 -16.52 -9.36
N ASN A 373 -10.65 -17.10 -9.47
CA ASN A 373 -10.48 -18.46 -9.94
C ASN A 373 -11.12 -19.50 -8.98
N GLU A 374 -10.89 -19.36 -7.67
CA GLU A 374 -11.32 -20.35 -6.69
C GLU A 374 -12.79 -20.24 -6.30
N LYS A 375 -13.34 -19.03 -6.24
CA LYS A 375 -14.68 -18.79 -5.69
C LYS A 375 -15.72 -18.47 -6.75
N ILE A 376 -15.34 -17.81 -7.83
CA ILE A 376 -16.30 -17.37 -8.87
C ILE A 376 -16.30 -18.36 -10.02
N MET A 377 -15.15 -18.67 -10.62
CA MET A 377 -15.07 -19.59 -11.77
C MET A 377 -15.53 -21.02 -11.45
N ASN A 378 -15.20 -21.53 -10.25
CA ASN A 378 -15.56 -22.90 -9.85
C ASN A 378 -17.05 -23.07 -9.50
N THR A 379 -17.77 -21.99 -9.22
CA THR A 379 -19.23 -22.03 -8.98
C THR A 379 -20.06 -22.01 -10.27
N VAL A 380 -19.46 -21.66 -11.40
CA VAL A 380 -20.13 -21.59 -12.72
C VAL A 380 -19.96 -22.90 -13.51
N LYS A 381 -19.07 -23.79 -13.08
CA LYS A 381 -18.91 -25.14 -13.65
C LYS A 381 -19.82 -26.15 -12.95
#